data_3521e94b6c0fb761e1757290c7312423
#
_entry.id   3521e94b6c0fb761e1757290c7312423
#
_cell.length_a   1.000
_cell.length_b   1.000
_cell.length_c   1.000
_cell.angle_alpha   90.00
_cell.angle_beta   90.00
_cell.angle_gamma   90.00
#
_symmetry.space_group_name_H-M   'P 1'
#
loop_
_entity.id
_entity.type
_entity.pdbx_description
1 polymer ?
#
loop_
_entity_poly.entity_id
_entity_poly.type
_entity_poly.pdbx_seq_one_letter_code
_entity_poly.pdbx_strand_id
1 'polypeptide(L)'
;MYKVFAGSFKSRENAQERVAFLRSKGIQSFIVSTVISGETWFRVQAGAFSTRDNADKRVNEIKEKTGINAFILTENVGFSTTSSTVSSLRAIDFNPSSILGPTQLSAEQMNAYVRTINPTAPLLGEYYKSFGEYYGIRGDVAFAQAMQETGYFRFTGDVRSSQNNFAGIGATGGAVRGASFSTQEEGVLAHLQHLYAYATTAPLPNRYPLVDPRFHLVNRGSATTWTALNGKWAVPGTTYGQSILNIFQRMAEA
;
A
#
# COMPACT_ATOMS: atom_id res chain seq x y z
N MET A 1 1.20 21.28 4.21
CA MET A 1 1.40 20.15 5.13
C MET A 1 2.85 20.13 5.59
N TYR A 2 3.12 19.81 6.85
CA TYR A 2 4.45 19.78 7.46
C TYR A 2 4.92 18.33 7.58
N LYS A 3 5.92 17.92 6.79
CA LYS A 3 6.47 16.56 6.82
C LYS A 3 7.76 16.54 7.65
N VAL A 4 7.84 15.60 8.60
CA VAL A 4 9.00 15.41 9.46
C VAL A 4 9.87 14.30 8.91
N PHE A 5 11.17 14.58 8.72
CA PHE A 5 12.15 13.63 8.20
C PHE A 5 13.28 13.41 9.21
N ALA A 6 13.58 12.15 9.48
CA ALA A 6 14.64 11.72 10.41
C ALA A 6 15.91 11.25 9.69
N GLY A 7 16.15 11.73 8.50
CA GLY A 7 17.33 11.50 7.69
C GLY A 7 17.06 11.46 6.19
N SER A 8 18.14 11.67 5.41
CA SER A 8 18.19 11.51 3.96
C SER A 8 19.44 10.74 3.60
N PHE A 9 19.33 9.71 2.76
CA PHE A 9 20.42 8.79 2.45
C PHE A 9 20.50 8.56 0.95
N LYS A 10 21.71 8.35 0.42
CA LYS A 10 21.92 7.88 -0.95
C LYS A 10 21.71 6.37 -1.07
N SER A 11 21.98 5.61 0.02
CA SER A 11 21.73 4.18 0.11
C SER A 11 20.35 3.90 0.72
N ARG A 12 19.61 3.00 0.09
CA ARG A 12 18.32 2.51 0.60
C ARG A 12 18.50 1.69 1.87
N GLU A 13 19.60 0.94 1.97
CA GLU A 13 19.95 0.11 3.13
C GLU A 13 20.12 1.00 4.37
N ASN A 14 20.88 2.08 4.27
CA ASN A 14 21.06 3.03 5.37
C ASN A 14 19.74 3.69 5.80
N ALA A 15 18.85 3.95 4.85
CA ALA A 15 17.50 4.44 5.17
C ALA A 15 16.66 3.37 5.89
N GLN A 16 16.78 2.08 5.50
CA GLN A 16 16.09 0.97 6.17
C GLN A 16 16.60 0.77 7.60
N GLU A 17 17.90 0.83 7.82
CA GLU A 17 18.50 0.79 9.17
C GLU A 17 17.97 1.92 10.05
N ARG A 18 17.85 3.14 9.50
CA ARG A 18 17.26 4.28 10.20
C ARG A 18 15.79 4.03 10.58
N VAL A 19 14.98 3.47 9.67
CA VAL A 19 13.59 3.09 9.94
C VAL A 19 13.52 2.04 11.04
N ALA A 20 14.36 0.99 10.97
CA ALA A 20 14.40 -0.06 11.97
C ALA A 20 14.79 0.49 13.35
N PHE A 21 15.80 1.37 13.41
CA PHE A 21 16.21 2.04 14.64
C PHE A 21 15.08 2.90 15.25
N LEU A 22 14.42 3.73 14.44
CA LEU A 22 13.30 4.56 14.91
C LEU A 22 12.14 3.70 15.43
N ARG A 23 11.81 2.62 14.72
CA ARG A 23 10.77 1.68 15.14
C ARG A 23 11.10 1.00 16.47
N SER A 24 12.37 0.64 16.73
CA SER A 24 12.81 0.09 18.01
C SER A 24 12.64 1.07 19.19
N LYS A 25 12.52 2.36 18.89
CA LYS A 25 12.25 3.44 19.85
C LYS A 25 10.78 3.87 19.90
N GLY A 26 9.88 3.10 19.26
CA GLY A 26 8.44 3.38 19.21
C GLY A 26 8.07 4.53 18.27
N ILE A 27 8.95 4.93 17.34
CA ILE A 27 8.70 5.98 16.36
C ILE A 27 8.38 5.37 15.02
N GLN A 28 7.12 5.50 14.58
CA GLN A 28 6.69 5.08 13.26
C GLN A 28 7.38 5.94 12.20
N SER A 29 7.96 5.28 11.18
CA SER A 29 8.63 5.94 10.06
C SER A 29 8.69 5.04 8.84
N PHE A 30 8.83 5.66 7.66
CA PHE A 30 8.93 4.95 6.38
C PHE A 30 9.86 5.71 5.41
N ILE A 31 10.26 5.04 4.33
CA ILE A 31 11.16 5.61 3.33
C ILE A 31 10.37 6.25 2.21
N VAL A 32 10.71 7.50 1.87
CA VAL A 32 10.23 8.21 0.69
C VAL A 32 11.41 8.43 -0.26
N SER A 33 11.29 7.93 -1.49
CA SER A 33 12.28 8.21 -2.54
C SER A 33 12.03 9.60 -3.12
N THR A 34 13.08 10.39 -3.29
CA THR A 34 13.01 11.71 -3.93
C THR A 34 14.24 11.91 -4.82
N VAL A 35 14.09 12.65 -5.90
CA VAL A 35 15.21 13.03 -6.76
C VAL A 35 15.66 14.44 -6.39
N ILE A 36 16.94 14.61 -6.06
CA ILE A 36 17.55 15.91 -5.74
C ILE A 36 18.74 16.06 -6.66
N SER A 37 18.76 17.09 -7.49
CA SER A 37 19.83 17.37 -8.45
C SER A 37 20.18 16.16 -9.36
N GLY A 38 19.17 15.40 -9.80
CA GLY A 38 19.35 14.23 -10.66
C GLY A 38 19.76 12.94 -9.94
N GLU A 39 20.01 12.97 -8.63
CA GLU A 39 20.33 11.80 -7.83
C GLU A 39 19.12 11.34 -7.00
N THR A 40 18.95 10.01 -6.87
CA THR A 40 17.91 9.44 -6.01
C THR A 40 18.36 9.45 -4.55
N TRP A 41 17.53 10.02 -3.70
CA TRP A 41 17.68 10.05 -2.26
C TRP A 41 16.55 9.30 -1.56
N PHE A 42 16.88 8.62 -0.50
CA PHE A 42 15.95 7.90 0.36
C PHE A 42 15.78 8.67 1.66
N ARG A 43 14.62 9.33 1.82
CA ARG A 43 14.28 10.11 3.02
C ARG A 43 13.45 9.28 3.97
N VAL A 44 13.81 9.31 5.26
CA VAL A 44 13.04 8.61 6.30
C VAL A 44 12.03 9.58 6.88
N GLN A 45 10.77 9.43 6.48
CA GLN A 45 9.66 10.25 6.97
C GLN A 45 9.10 9.65 8.25
N ALA A 46 8.97 10.48 9.30
CA ALA A 46 8.49 10.08 10.62
C ALA A 46 7.18 10.79 11.02
N GLY A 47 6.48 11.33 10.04
CA GLY A 47 5.16 11.95 10.24
C GLY A 47 4.86 13.03 9.20
N ALA A 48 3.56 13.35 9.08
CA ALA A 48 3.05 14.48 8.31
C ALA A 48 1.90 15.14 9.11
N PHE A 49 1.93 16.46 9.24
CA PHE A 49 1.05 17.20 10.15
C PHE A 49 0.44 18.41 9.46
N SER A 50 -0.80 18.73 9.82
CA SER A 50 -1.50 19.92 9.32
C SER A 50 -0.96 21.22 9.94
N THR A 51 -0.42 21.16 11.16
CA THR A 51 0.14 22.30 11.90
C THR A 51 1.63 22.16 12.12
N ARG A 52 2.33 23.31 12.18
CA ARG A 52 3.76 23.38 12.48
C ARG A 52 4.07 22.85 13.87
N ASP A 53 3.24 23.21 14.86
CA ASP A 53 3.43 22.83 16.27
C ASP A 53 3.43 21.30 16.45
N ASN A 54 2.55 20.57 15.74
CA ASN A 54 2.53 19.11 15.81
C ASN A 54 3.75 18.47 15.14
N ALA A 55 4.26 19.09 14.08
CA ALA A 55 5.51 18.65 13.46
C ALA A 55 6.71 18.92 14.36
N ASP A 56 6.77 20.07 15.04
CA ASP A 56 7.84 20.42 15.98
C ASP A 56 7.81 19.48 17.22
N LYS A 57 6.63 19.11 17.72
CA LYS A 57 6.50 18.09 18.78
C LYS A 57 7.08 16.74 18.35
N ARG A 58 6.81 16.32 17.11
CA ARG A 58 7.40 15.07 16.57
C ARG A 58 8.92 15.17 16.44
N VAL A 59 9.46 16.29 16.00
CA VAL A 59 10.93 16.52 15.93
C VAL A 59 11.55 16.38 17.32
N ASN A 60 10.95 17.00 18.34
CA ASN A 60 11.42 16.92 19.72
C ASN A 60 11.33 15.49 20.26
N GLU A 61 10.23 14.78 20.03
CA GLU A 61 10.07 13.37 20.42
C GLU A 61 11.17 12.48 19.81
N ILE A 62 11.47 12.67 18.52
CA ILE A 62 12.53 11.93 17.84
C ILE A 62 13.88 12.24 18.51
N LYS A 63 14.17 13.50 18.76
CA LYS A 63 15.41 13.93 19.39
C LYS A 63 15.58 13.36 20.80
N GLU A 64 14.53 13.42 21.62
CA GLU A 64 14.53 12.92 23.00
C GLU A 64 14.75 11.41 23.05
N LYS A 65 14.04 10.65 22.21
CA LYS A 65 14.11 9.18 22.21
C LYS A 65 15.34 8.60 21.51
N THR A 66 15.95 9.34 20.59
CA THR A 66 16.96 8.77 19.67
C THR A 66 18.23 9.60 19.52
N GLY A 67 18.24 10.84 19.95
CA GLY A 67 19.33 11.79 19.69
C GLY A 67 19.40 12.31 18.24
N ILE A 68 18.50 11.87 17.36
CA ILE A 68 18.49 12.26 15.94
C ILE A 68 17.89 13.65 15.78
N ASN A 69 18.59 14.52 15.03
CA ASN A 69 18.04 15.80 14.62
C ASN A 69 17.17 15.60 13.37
N ALA A 70 15.86 15.50 13.57
CA ALA A 70 14.89 15.48 12.49
C ALA A 70 14.64 16.89 11.95
N PHE A 71 14.16 17.01 10.71
CA PHE A 71 13.86 18.28 10.07
C PHE A 71 12.47 18.26 9.42
N ILE A 72 11.90 19.46 9.23
CA ILE A 72 10.56 19.63 8.66
C ILE A 72 10.70 20.20 7.26
N LEU A 73 10.00 19.58 6.30
CA LEU A 73 9.75 20.17 4.99
C LEU A 73 8.28 20.57 4.88
N THR A 74 8.04 21.79 4.40
CA THR A 74 6.70 22.31 4.15
C THR A 74 6.34 22.08 2.69
N GLU A 75 5.26 21.34 2.45
CA GLU A 75 4.60 21.35 1.14
C GLU A 75 3.55 22.46 1.15
N ASN A 76 3.81 23.54 0.39
CA ASN A 76 2.79 24.52 0.07
C ASN A 76 1.83 23.88 -0.93
N VAL A 77 0.63 23.56 -0.49
CA VAL A 77 -0.50 23.32 -1.39
C VAL A 77 -0.96 24.69 -1.90
N GLY A 78 -0.23 25.21 -2.87
CA GLY A 78 -0.63 26.43 -3.58
C GLY A 78 -1.72 26.09 -4.57
N PHE A 79 -2.96 26.41 -4.27
CA PHE A 79 -3.97 26.64 -5.28
C PHE A 79 -3.59 27.95 -5.99
N SER A 80 -2.99 27.86 -7.15
CA SER A 80 -2.82 29.00 -8.08
C SER A 80 -3.33 28.58 -9.44
N THR A 81 -4.53 29.09 -9.75
CA THR A 81 -4.96 29.28 -11.12
C THR A 81 -4.15 30.41 -11.74
N THR A 82 -3.19 30.12 -12.60
CA THR A 82 -2.82 30.95 -13.76
C THR A 82 -2.00 30.14 -14.76
N SER A 83 -2.44 30.19 -16.00
CA SER A 83 -1.78 29.71 -17.21
C SER A 83 -0.36 30.22 -17.38
N SER A 84 0.50 29.39 -17.84
CA SER A 84 1.46 29.55 -18.94
C SER A 84 2.82 28.93 -18.65
N THR A 85 3.18 27.94 -19.51
CA THR A 85 4.51 27.56 -19.98
C THR A 85 5.63 27.41 -18.94
N VAL A 86 5.89 26.16 -18.49
CA VAL A 86 7.25 25.61 -18.42
C VAL A 86 7.22 24.16 -18.83
N SER A 87 7.98 23.85 -19.86
CA SER A 87 8.27 22.51 -20.39
C SER A 87 8.82 21.55 -19.34
N SER A 88 8.35 20.31 -19.46
CA SER A 88 9.02 19.03 -19.10
C SER A 88 9.70 18.93 -17.72
N LEU A 89 8.88 18.79 -16.68
CA LEU A 89 9.11 17.76 -15.69
C LEU A 89 7.98 16.74 -15.91
N ARG A 90 8.32 15.53 -16.31
CA ARG A 90 7.36 14.45 -16.42
C ARG A 90 6.64 14.34 -15.09
N ALA A 91 5.42 14.90 -15.04
CA ALA A 91 4.41 14.41 -14.13
C ALA A 91 4.39 12.91 -14.38
N ILE A 92 4.74 12.12 -13.38
CA ILE A 92 4.33 10.73 -13.37
C ILE A 92 2.81 10.87 -13.38
N ASP A 93 2.20 10.63 -14.54
CA ASP A 93 0.76 10.57 -14.69
C ASP A 93 0.28 9.49 -13.71
N PHE A 94 -0.15 9.96 -12.55
CA PHE A 94 -0.67 9.08 -11.52
C PHE A 94 -2.03 8.60 -12.01
N ASN A 95 -2.01 7.49 -12.77
CA ASN A 95 -3.25 6.85 -13.19
C ASN A 95 -3.90 6.24 -11.93
N PRO A 96 -5.01 6.81 -11.41
CA PRO A 96 -5.68 6.29 -10.22
C PRO A 96 -6.14 4.85 -10.37
N SER A 97 -6.21 4.36 -11.61
CA SER A 97 -6.56 2.98 -11.94
C SER A 97 -5.36 2.03 -11.92
N SER A 98 -4.11 2.51 -11.77
CA SER A 98 -2.92 1.65 -11.76
C SER A 98 -2.86 0.78 -10.50
N ILE A 99 -2.42 -0.48 -10.67
CA ILE A 99 -2.12 -1.37 -9.54
C ILE A 99 -0.87 -0.91 -8.83
N LEU A 100 0.17 -0.51 -9.59
CA LEU A 100 1.38 0.06 -9.02
C LEU A 100 1.15 1.52 -8.65
N GLY A 101 1.60 1.88 -7.46
CA GLY A 101 1.50 3.24 -6.94
C GLY A 101 1.58 3.29 -5.41
N PRO A 102 1.68 4.49 -4.83
CA PRO A 102 1.71 4.65 -3.39
C PRO A 102 0.33 4.38 -2.76
N THR A 103 0.31 3.73 -1.62
CA THR A 103 -0.87 3.62 -0.76
C THR A 103 -1.25 5.00 -0.24
N GLN A 104 -2.49 5.42 -0.40
CA GLN A 104 -2.98 6.77 -0.05
C GLN A 104 -3.64 6.80 1.32
N LEU A 105 -4.38 5.74 1.68
CA LEU A 105 -5.08 5.66 2.95
C LEU A 105 -4.19 5.08 4.05
N SER A 106 -4.43 5.55 5.28
CA SER A 106 -3.78 4.96 6.45
C SER A 106 -4.39 3.61 6.81
N ALA A 107 -3.66 2.82 7.59
CA ALA A 107 -4.15 1.55 8.12
C ALA A 107 -5.42 1.73 8.97
N GLU A 108 -5.47 2.81 9.75
CA GLU A 108 -6.61 3.17 10.60
C GLU A 108 -7.85 3.48 9.77
N GLN A 109 -7.70 4.25 8.67
CA GLN A 109 -8.80 4.59 7.77
C GLN A 109 -9.38 3.32 7.12
N MET A 110 -8.53 2.44 6.60
CA MET A 110 -8.96 1.16 6.04
C MET A 110 -9.70 0.30 7.05
N ASN A 111 -9.14 0.15 8.25
CA ASN A 111 -9.74 -0.64 9.34
C ASN A 111 -11.05 -0.02 9.86
N ALA A 112 -11.09 1.31 10.01
CA ALA A 112 -12.28 2.01 10.46
C ALA A 112 -13.43 1.81 9.47
N TYR A 113 -13.15 2.03 8.17
CA TYR A 113 -14.18 1.87 7.13
C TYR A 113 -14.79 0.47 7.12
N VAL A 114 -13.98 -0.58 7.06
CA VAL A 114 -14.53 -1.94 7.00
C VAL A 114 -15.35 -2.28 8.24
N ARG A 115 -14.98 -1.74 9.41
CA ARG A 115 -15.71 -1.97 10.67
C ARG A 115 -17.04 -1.23 10.76
N THR A 116 -17.28 -0.20 9.97
CA THR A 116 -18.62 0.37 9.81
C THR A 116 -19.59 -0.61 9.15
N ILE A 117 -19.06 -1.55 8.33
CA ILE A 117 -19.84 -2.53 7.57
C ILE A 117 -19.85 -3.90 8.26
N ASN A 118 -18.70 -4.32 8.78
CA ASN A 118 -18.50 -5.56 9.53
C ASN A 118 -17.73 -5.25 10.82
N PRO A 119 -18.41 -5.07 11.97
CA PRO A 119 -17.76 -4.72 13.24
C PRO A 119 -16.73 -5.73 13.73
N THR A 120 -16.82 -7.00 13.27
CA THR A 120 -15.89 -8.08 13.63
C THR A 120 -14.77 -8.28 12.62
N ALA A 121 -14.64 -7.41 11.60
CA ALA A 121 -13.59 -7.51 10.59
C ALA A 121 -12.19 -7.48 11.24
N PRO A 122 -11.25 -8.32 10.76
CA PRO A 122 -9.88 -8.29 11.21
C PRO A 122 -9.18 -6.97 10.85
N LEU A 123 -8.19 -6.58 11.65
CA LEU A 123 -7.42 -5.34 11.45
C LEU A 123 -6.24 -5.59 10.49
N LEU A 124 -6.50 -5.63 9.20
CA LEU A 124 -5.51 -5.96 8.17
C LEU A 124 -4.85 -4.72 7.53
N GLY A 125 -5.34 -3.52 7.84
CA GLY A 125 -4.89 -2.28 7.20
C GLY A 125 -3.37 -2.08 7.25
N GLU A 126 -2.71 -2.40 8.39
CA GLU A 126 -1.26 -2.27 8.51
C GLU A 126 -0.50 -3.23 7.58
N TYR A 127 -0.96 -4.47 7.44
CA TYR A 127 -0.33 -5.42 6.51
C TYR A 127 -0.46 -4.98 5.05
N TYR A 128 -1.68 -4.54 4.64
CA TYR A 128 -1.90 -4.02 3.29
C TYR A 128 -1.08 -2.78 3.00
N LYS A 129 -0.97 -1.86 3.97
CA LYS A 129 -0.15 -0.67 3.84
C LYS A 129 1.34 -1.00 3.72
N SER A 130 1.87 -1.79 4.67
CA SER A 130 3.30 -2.11 4.73
C SER A 130 3.78 -2.92 3.52
N PHE A 131 3.04 -3.96 3.13
CA PHE A 131 3.39 -4.74 1.95
C PHE A 131 3.11 -3.99 0.65
N GLY A 132 2.04 -3.18 0.60
CA GLY A 132 1.76 -2.31 -0.54
C GLY A 132 2.92 -1.34 -0.79
N GLU A 133 3.38 -0.65 0.24
CA GLU A 133 4.54 0.26 0.15
C GLU A 133 5.83 -0.49 -0.25
N TYR A 134 6.03 -1.71 0.26
CA TYR A 134 7.22 -2.49 -0.06
C TYR A 134 7.26 -2.95 -1.52
N TYR A 135 6.14 -3.45 -2.06
CA TYR A 135 6.05 -3.90 -3.46
C TYR A 135 5.73 -2.77 -4.44
N GLY A 136 5.48 -1.56 -3.97
CA GLY A 136 5.04 -0.44 -4.80
C GLY A 136 3.63 -0.62 -5.36
N ILE A 137 2.77 -1.34 -4.63
CA ILE A 137 1.37 -1.58 -4.99
C ILE A 137 0.46 -0.67 -4.17
N ARG A 138 -0.65 -0.25 -4.73
CA ARG A 138 -1.75 0.43 -4.05
C ARG A 138 -2.37 -0.48 -2.99
N GLY A 139 -1.77 -0.52 -1.78
CA GLY A 139 -2.25 -1.37 -0.68
C GLY A 139 -3.68 -1.06 -0.24
N ASP A 140 -4.09 0.21 -0.32
CA ASP A 140 -5.45 0.66 -0.05
C ASP A 140 -6.48 0.10 -1.04
N VAL A 141 -6.15 0.05 -2.33
CA VAL A 141 -7.02 -0.56 -3.35
C VAL A 141 -6.98 -2.09 -3.27
N ALA A 142 -5.83 -2.68 -2.92
CA ALA A 142 -5.73 -4.11 -2.63
C ALA A 142 -6.60 -4.51 -1.41
N PHE A 143 -6.69 -3.65 -0.39
CA PHE A 143 -7.61 -3.84 0.74
C PHE A 143 -9.08 -3.80 0.27
N ALA A 144 -9.42 -2.87 -0.63
CA ALA A 144 -10.75 -2.82 -1.24
C ALA A 144 -11.06 -4.10 -2.04
N GLN A 145 -10.06 -4.65 -2.76
CA GLN A 145 -10.19 -5.95 -3.42
C GLN A 145 -10.46 -7.07 -2.41
N ALA A 146 -9.73 -7.13 -1.31
CA ALA A 146 -9.96 -8.13 -0.28
C ALA A 146 -11.36 -8.04 0.33
N MET A 147 -11.87 -6.83 0.53
CA MET A 147 -13.27 -6.64 0.96
C MET A 147 -14.26 -7.21 -0.06
N GLN A 148 -14.01 -7.01 -1.36
CA GLN A 148 -14.85 -7.58 -2.41
C GLN A 148 -14.80 -9.09 -2.42
N GLU A 149 -13.61 -9.71 -2.39
CA GLU A 149 -13.39 -11.15 -2.45
C GLU A 149 -14.00 -11.92 -1.26
N THR A 150 -14.04 -11.29 -0.10
CA THR A 150 -14.46 -11.93 1.15
C THR A 150 -15.82 -11.46 1.67
N GLY A 151 -16.53 -10.63 0.92
CA GLY A 151 -17.75 -10.01 1.39
C GLY A 151 -17.53 -9.18 2.66
N TYR A 152 -16.57 -8.25 2.62
CA TYR A 152 -16.13 -7.45 3.78
C TYR A 152 -15.66 -8.30 4.97
N PHE A 153 -14.85 -9.32 4.68
CA PHE A 153 -14.31 -10.30 5.65
C PHE A 153 -15.35 -11.12 6.39
N ARG A 154 -16.57 -11.29 5.81
CA ARG A 154 -17.59 -12.21 6.32
C ARG A 154 -17.41 -13.63 5.81
N PHE A 155 -16.63 -13.83 4.75
CA PHE A 155 -16.30 -15.13 4.16
C PHE A 155 -17.56 -15.95 3.81
N THR A 156 -18.49 -15.33 3.09
CA THR A 156 -19.76 -15.94 2.67
C THR A 156 -19.66 -16.81 1.41
N GLY A 157 -18.46 -16.85 0.77
CA GLY A 157 -18.18 -17.62 -0.45
C GLY A 157 -17.47 -18.96 -0.18
N ASP A 158 -16.68 -19.41 -1.19
CA ASP A 158 -15.95 -20.70 -1.15
C ASP A 158 -14.77 -20.67 -0.17
N VAL A 159 -14.18 -19.51 0.06
CA VAL A 159 -13.05 -19.32 1.00
C VAL A 159 -13.59 -19.12 2.42
N ARG A 160 -12.97 -19.79 3.40
CA ARG A 160 -13.30 -19.67 4.83
C ARG A 160 -12.33 -18.74 5.56
N SER A 161 -12.77 -18.12 6.64
CA SER A 161 -11.95 -17.23 7.47
C SER A 161 -10.69 -17.91 8.01
N SER A 162 -10.76 -19.22 8.33
CA SER A 162 -9.61 -20.00 8.80
C SER A 162 -8.51 -20.22 7.76
N GLN A 163 -8.75 -19.92 6.49
CA GLN A 163 -7.75 -20.05 5.42
C GLN A 163 -6.85 -18.82 5.32
N ASN A 164 -7.16 -17.69 5.95
CA ASN A 164 -6.45 -16.41 5.79
C ASN A 164 -6.24 -16.00 4.32
N ASN A 165 -7.11 -16.47 3.43
CA ASN A 165 -7.07 -16.19 2.00
C ASN A 165 -8.00 -15.02 1.67
N PHE A 166 -7.44 -13.83 1.59
CA PHE A 166 -8.21 -12.59 1.42
C PHE A 166 -8.45 -12.22 -0.05
N ALA A 167 -7.93 -13.01 -0.97
CA ALA A 167 -7.93 -12.72 -2.40
C ALA A 167 -8.49 -13.86 -3.26
N GLY A 168 -9.05 -14.89 -2.64
CA GLY A 168 -9.55 -16.04 -3.36
C GLY A 168 -8.50 -16.83 -4.14
N ILE A 169 -7.20 -16.72 -3.77
CA ILE A 169 -6.10 -17.37 -4.49
C ILE A 169 -6.36 -18.87 -4.60
N GLY A 170 -6.42 -19.38 -5.84
CA GLY A 170 -6.63 -20.79 -6.11
C GLY A 170 -8.07 -21.30 -5.93
N ALA A 171 -9.02 -20.46 -5.53
CA ALA A 171 -10.44 -20.79 -5.56
C ALA A 171 -10.94 -20.71 -7.02
N THR A 172 -11.44 -21.80 -7.55
CA THR A 172 -11.90 -21.89 -8.96
C THR A 172 -13.42 -22.10 -9.06
N GLY A 173 -14.16 -21.88 -7.98
CA GLY A 173 -15.58 -22.21 -7.92
C GLY A 173 -15.85 -23.71 -7.68
N GLY A 174 -17.12 -24.12 -7.60
CA GLY A 174 -17.48 -25.52 -7.46
C GLY A 174 -16.99 -26.19 -6.17
N ALA A 175 -16.94 -25.46 -5.05
CA ALA A 175 -16.43 -25.89 -3.75
C ALA A 175 -14.89 -26.10 -3.66
N VAL A 176 -14.11 -25.64 -4.63
CA VAL A 176 -12.64 -25.61 -4.52
C VAL A 176 -12.24 -24.42 -3.65
N ARG A 177 -11.80 -24.72 -2.43
CA ARG A 177 -11.55 -23.70 -1.38
C ARG A 177 -10.36 -22.80 -1.62
N GLY A 178 -9.49 -23.08 -2.60
CA GLY A 178 -8.27 -22.32 -2.82
C GLY A 178 -7.18 -22.56 -1.78
N ALA A 179 -6.18 -21.67 -1.78
CA ALA A 179 -5.04 -21.75 -0.88
C ALA A 179 -5.42 -21.44 0.58
N SER A 180 -4.58 -21.94 1.50
CA SER A 180 -4.66 -21.63 2.93
C SER A 180 -3.30 -21.11 3.40
N PHE A 181 -3.30 -20.07 4.23
CA PHE A 181 -2.10 -19.43 4.77
C PHE A 181 -2.09 -19.55 6.29
N SER A 182 -0.90 -19.68 6.88
CA SER A 182 -0.73 -19.96 8.30
C SER A 182 -1.17 -18.77 9.17
N THR A 183 -1.00 -17.54 8.65
CA THR A 183 -1.35 -16.31 9.37
C THR A 183 -2.06 -15.33 8.45
N GLN A 184 -2.73 -14.34 9.03
CA GLN A 184 -3.32 -13.22 8.30
C GLN A 184 -2.26 -12.42 7.53
N GLU A 185 -1.08 -12.21 8.14
CA GLU A 185 0.05 -11.54 7.52
C GLU A 185 0.49 -12.26 6.24
N GLU A 186 0.66 -13.59 6.31
CA GLU A 186 1.05 -14.41 5.16
C GLU A 186 -0.01 -14.37 4.05
N GLY A 187 -1.29 -14.39 4.39
CA GLY A 187 -2.38 -14.28 3.41
C GLY A 187 -2.42 -12.92 2.70
N VAL A 188 -2.16 -11.82 3.42
CA VAL A 188 -2.03 -10.49 2.80
C VAL A 188 -0.77 -10.42 1.93
N LEU A 189 0.35 -10.96 2.41
CA LEU A 189 1.60 -11.04 1.64
C LEU A 189 1.39 -11.77 0.31
N ALA A 190 0.73 -12.95 0.33
CA ALA A 190 0.39 -13.70 -0.86
C ALA A 190 -0.47 -12.89 -1.84
N HIS A 191 -1.45 -12.17 -1.33
CA HIS A 191 -2.30 -11.30 -2.14
C HIS A 191 -1.48 -10.22 -2.88
N LEU A 192 -0.61 -9.50 -2.16
CA LEU A 192 0.21 -8.45 -2.78
C LEU A 192 1.22 -9.04 -3.78
N GLN A 193 1.79 -10.22 -3.51
CA GLN A 193 2.66 -10.92 -4.45
C GLN A 193 1.91 -11.34 -5.72
N HIS A 194 0.66 -11.80 -5.59
CA HIS A 194 -0.19 -12.15 -6.73
C HIS A 194 -0.51 -10.93 -7.60
N LEU A 195 -0.85 -9.79 -6.97
CA LEU A 195 -1.02 -8.51 -7.67
C LEU A 195 0.27 -8.04 -8.36
N TYR A 196 1.42 -8.22 -7.70
CA TYR A 196 2.72 -7.91 -8.29
C TYR A 196 2.99 -8.74 -9.54
N ALA A 197 2.61 -10.02 -9.52
CA ALA A 197 2.73 -10.88 -10.69
C ALA A 197 1.91 -10.35 -11.87
N TYR A 198 0.68 -9.90 -11.64
CA TYR A 198 -0.14 -9.30 -12.69
C TYR A 198 0.39 -7.94 -13.17
N ALA A 199 0.86 -7.10 -12.25
CA ALA A 199 1.17 -5.71 -12.54
C ALA A 199 2.52 -5.49 -13.25
N THR A 200 3.48 -6.42 -13.11
CA THR A 200 4.83 -6.22 -13.66
C THR A 200 5.56 -7.52 -13.96
N THR A 201 6.50 -7.44 -14.90
CA THR A 201 7.47 -8.50 -15.20
C THR A 201 8.76 -8.39 -14.39
N ALA A 202 8.94 -7.31 -13.60
CA ALA A 202 10.12 -7.11 -12.78
C ALA A 202 10.33 -8.26 -11.78
N PRO A 203 11.58 -8.61 -11.42
CA PRO A 203 11.85 -9.60 -10.38
C PRO A 203 11.10 -9.26 -9.09
N LEU A 204 10.59 -10.28 -8.40
CA LEU A 204 9.95 -10.07 -7.10
C LEU A 204 11.02 -9.59 -6.09
N PRO A 205 10.80 -8.46 -5.39
CA PRO A 205 11.67 -8.03 -4.31
C PRO A 205 11.80 -9.11 -3.22
N ASN A 206 13.00 -9.37 -2.75
CA ASN A 206 13.37 -10.59 -2.01
C ASN A 206 13.41 -10.47 -0.49
N ARG A 207 12.96 -9.34 0.09
CA ARG A 207 12.90 -9.17 1.55
C ARG A 207 11.99 -10.18 2.24
N TYR A 208 10.90 -10.55 1.57
CA TYR A 208 9.94 -11.54 2.06
C TYR A 208 9.98 -12.79 1.17
N PRO A 209 9.79 -13.99 1.73
CA PRO A 209 9.72 -15.20 0.94
C PRO A 209 8.52 -15.15 -0.02
N LEU A 210 8.63 -15.84 -1.15
CA LEU A 210 7.48 -16.06 -2.01
C LEU A 210 6.52 -17.04 -1.35
N VAL A 211 5.33 -16.56 -0.99
CA VAL A 211 4.27 -17.35 -0.33
C VAL A 211 3.04 -17.55 -1.22
N ASP A 212 2.92 -16.80 -2.32
CA ASP A 212 1.85 -16.98 -3.31
C ASP A 212 2.09 -18.26 -4.13
N PRO A 213 1.28 -19.33 -3.95
CA PRO A 213 1.48 -20.60 -4.66
C PRO A 213 1.16 -20.51 -6.15
N ARG A 214 0.54 -19.42 -6.59
CA ARG A 214 0.13 -19.21 -7.98
C ARG A 214 0.93 -18.12 -8.70
N PHE A 215 1.95 -17.55 -8.06
CA PHE A 215 2.75 -16.46 -8.61
C PHE A 215 3.30 -16.78 -10.02
N HIS A 216 3.83 -17.99 -10.21
CA HIS A 216 4.40 -18.43 -11.47
C HIS A 216 3.36 -18.89 -12.51
N LEU A 217 2.09 -19.00 -12.12
CA LEU A 217 0.99 -19.35 -13.00
C LEU A 217 0.34 -18.11 -13.65
N VAL A 218 0.62 -16.94 -13.10
CA VAL A 218 0.15 -15.68 -13.68
C VAL A 218 0.93 -15.34 -14.94
N ASN A 219 0.22 -14.91 -15.99
CA ASN A 219 0.86 -14.27 -17.14
C ASN A 219 1.39 -12.90 -16.67
N ARG A 220 2.70 -12.84 -16.40
CA ARG A 220 3.36 -11.71 -15.75
C ARG A 220 3.19 -10.41 -16.54
N GLY A 221 2.87 -9.31 -15.83
CA GLY A 221 2.70 -8.00 -16.44
C GLY A 221 1.43 -7.84 -17.28
N SER A 222 0.51 -8.82 -17.26
CA SER A 222 -0.67 -8.82 -18.12
C SER A 222 -1.78 -7.86 -17.66
N ALA A 223 -1.72 -7.31 -16.46
CA ALA A 223 -2.69 -6.35 -15.94
C ALA A 223 -1.99 -5.27 -15.10
N THR A 224 -1.74 -4.12 -15.68
CA THR A 224 -1.10 -2.98 -15.00
C THR A 224 -2.11 -2.07 -14.29
N THR A 225 -3.40 -2.26 -14.55
CA THR A 225 -4.50 -1.49 -13.93
C THR A 225 -5.51 -2.42 -13.28
N TRP A 226 -6.27 -1.91 -12.32
CA TRP A 226 -7.34 -2.65 -11.65
C TRP A 226 -8.40 -3.14 -12.64
N THR A 227 -8.77 -2.31 -13.62
CA THR A 227 -9.74 -2.69 -14.65
C THR A 227 -9.19 -3.73 -15.64
N ALA A 228 -7.86 -3.81 -15.81
CA ALA A 228 -7.24 -4.85 -16.62
C ALA A 228 -7.27 -6.25 -15.96
N LEU A 229 -7.69 -6.35 -14.70
CA LEU A 229 -7.98 -7.62 -14.03
C LEU A 229 -9.32 -8.23 -14.46
N ASN A 230 -10.18 -7.47 -15.16
CA ASN A 230 -11.44 -7.98 -15.71
C ASN A 230 -11.17 -9.20 -16.62
N GLY A 231 -11.88 -10.29 -16.38
CA GLY A 231 -11.73 -11.54 -17.14
C GLY A 231 -10.41 -12.28 -16.93
N LYS A 232 -9.55 -11.82 -15.97
CA LYS A 232 -8.28 -12.46 -15.60
C LYS A 232 -8.27 -12.94 -14.17
N TRP A 233 -8.62 -12.05 -13.23
CA TRP A 233 -8.74 -12.42 -11.82
C TRP A 233 -10.06 -13.15 -11.55
N ALA A 234 -11.15 -12.59 -12.03
CA ALA A 234 -12.48 -13.17 -11.94
C ALA A 234 -13.04 -13.42 -13.35
N VAL A 235 -13.56 -14.62 -13.60
CA VAL A 235 -14.16 -15.02 -14.89
C VAL A 235 -15.59 -15.49 -14.65
N PRO A 236 -16.61 -14.89 -15.30
CA PRO A 236 -16.61 -13.77 -16.25
C PRO A 236 -16.65 -12.40 -15.58
N GLY A 237 -15.66 -11.80 -15.11
CA GLY A 237 -15.67 -10.55 -14.33
C GLY A 237 -15.55 -9.29 -15.20
N THR A 238 -16.54 -8.90 -15.98
CA THR A 238 -16.46 -7.76 -16.90
C THR A 238 -16.34 -6.38 -16.22
N THR A 239 -16.78 -6.26 -14.96
CA THR A 239 -16.75 -5.02 -14.16
C THR A 239 -16.01 -5.18 -12.84
N TYR A 240 -15.18 -6.21 -12.74
CA TYR A 240 -14.49 -6.58 -11.51
C TYR A 240 -13.62 -5.45 -10.95
N GLY A 241 -12.73 -4.89 -11.78
CA GLY A 241 -11.84 -3.81 -11.37
C GLY A 241 -12.59 -2.52 -11.04
N GLN A 242 -13.65 -2.21 -11.76
CA GLN A 242 -14.51 -1.06 -11.49
C GLN A 242 -15.19 -1.16 -10.11
N SER A 243 -15.64 -2.37 -9.75
CA SER A 243 -16.24 -2.61 -8.43
C SER A 243 -15.24 -2.41 -7.30
N ILE A 244 -14.00 -2.85 -7.47
CA ILE A 244 -12.89 -2.60 -6.52
C ILE A 244 -12.66 -1.10 -6.34
N LEU A 245 -12.53 -0.36 -7.45
CA LEU A 245 -12.30 1.09 -7.42
C LEU A 245 -13.46 1.85 -6.76
N ASN A 246 -14.71 1.40 -6.96
CA ASN A 246 -15.87 1.96 -6.28
C ASN A 246 -15.86 1.71 -4.77
N ILE A 247 -15.38 0.55 -4.31
CA ILE A 247 -15.20 0.29 -2.88
C ILE A 247 -14.10 1.19 -2.31
N PHE A 248 -12.98 1.30 -3.02
CA PHE A 248 -11.88 2.18 -2.64
C PHE A 248 -12.35 3.64 -2.51
N GLN A 249 -13.11 4.14 -3.48
CA GLN A 249 -13.60 5.51 -3.45
C GLN A 249 -14.48 5.76 -2.21
N ARG A 250 -15.43 4.87 -1.92
CA ARG A 250 -16.26 4.99 -0.71
C ARG A 250 -15.43 4.95 0.59
N MET A 251 -14.36 4.16 0.60
CA MET A 251 -13.44 4.09 1.74
C MET A 251 -12.62 5.38 1.89
N ALA A 252 -12.27 6.04 0.79
CA ALA A 252 -11.52 7.29 0.79
C ALA A 252 -12.37 8.52 1.18
N GLU A 253 -13.68 8.43 1.01
CA GLU A 253 -14.65 9.48 1.33
C GLU A 253 -15.26 9.35 2.75
N ALA A 254 -14.97 8.27 3.46
CA ALA A 254 -15.51 7.99 4.80
C ALA A 254 -14.64 8.59 5.92
#